data_abdffd00806190c2215f03f38ceb1e9e
#
_entry.id   abdffd00806190c2215f03f38ceb1e9e
#
_cell.length_a   1.000
_cell.length_b   1.000
_cell.length_c   1.000
_cell.angle_alpha   90.00
_cell.angle_beta   90.00
_cell.angle_gamma   90.00
#
_symmetry.space_group_name_H-M   'P 1'
#
loop_
_entity.id
_entity.type
_entity.pdbx_description
1 polymer ?
#
loop_
_entity_poly.entity_id
_entity_poly.type
_entity_poly.pdbx_seq_one_letter_code
_entity_poly.pdbx_strand_id
1 'polypeptide(L)'
;MRTPPKPLTDEQRARLRQQYQERRAAEEAARAARIPTVPAEGPIRVVLLGCVKMKADTPRPAHQLYISPLWRARWAYAQRVAPSRTLILSAGFDLVHPDDILPPYERSLRGQRQRERHAWAERVASSFRLYGFGPPERLVVEVHAGTEYRDPFVWMLRRYGMTVEEPLAGIVGVGPQIAWYNAQAAA
;
A
#
# COMPACT_ATOMS: atom_id res chain seq x y z
N MET A 1 -42.90 8.88 -13.25
CA MET A 1 -42.03 10.06 -13.13
C MET A 1 -41.53 10.16 -11.67
N ARG A 2 -40.24 10.13 -11.40
CA ARG A 2 -39.70 10.36 -10.06
C ARG A 2 -39.60 11.86 -9.81
N THR A 3 -40.22 12.35 -8.76
CA THR A 3 -40.09 13.76 -8.34
C THR A 3 -38.64 14.08 -8.03
N PRO A 4 -38.08 15.18 -8.56
CA PRO A 4 -36.71 15.57 -8.23
C PRO A 4 -36.55 15.78 -6.70
N PRO A 5 -35.41 15.40 -6.12
CA PRO A 5 -35.18 15.58 -4.69
C PRO A 5 -35.26 17.08 -4.33
N LYS A 6 -35.89 17.37 -3.20
CA LYS A 6 -36.03 18.73 -2.69
C LYS A 6 -34.62 19.35 -2.45
N PRO A 7 -34.34 20.59 -2.90
CA PRO A 7 -33.06 21.23 -2.65
C PRO A 7 -32.79 21.40 -1.16
N LEU A 8 -31.54 21.18 -0.77
CA LEU A 8 -31.10 21.32 0.62
C LEU A 8 -31.28 22.78 1.08
N THR A 9 -31.72 22.96 2.32
CA THR A 9 -31.76 24.25 2.98
C THR A 9 -30.34 24.78 3.26
N ASP A 10 -30.17 26.04 3.51
CA ASP A 10 -28.86 26.65 3.81
C ASP A 10 -28.25 26.08 5.10
N GLU A 11 -29.10 25.79 6.10
CA GLU A 11 -28.69 25.13 7.34
C GLU A 11 -28.17 23.68 7.06
N GLN A 12 -28.86 22.91 6.22
CA GLN A 12 -28.42 21.57 5.82
C GLN A 12 -27.11 21.62 5.05
N ARG A 13 -26.91 22.59 4.18
CA ARG A 13 -25.66 22.82 3.44
C ARG A 13 -24.52 23.22 4.39
N ALA A 14 -24.80 24.06 5.39
CA ALA A 14 -23.80 24.44 6.39
C ALA A 14 -23.38 23.23 7.23
N ARG A 15 -24.32 22.42 7.68
CA ARG A 15 -24.06 21.19 8.44
C ARG A 15 -23.25 20.17 7.64
N LEU A 16 -23.57 19.96 6.36
CA LEU A 16 -22.80 19.08 5.48
C LEU A 16 -21.38 19.59 5.25
N ARG A 17 -21.19 20.91 5.09
CA ARG A 17 -19.86 21.52 4.98
C ARG A 17 -19.04 21.32 6.24
N GLN A 18 -19.63 21.52 7.41
CA GLN A 18 -18.98 21.30 8.69
C GLN A 18 -18.57 19.83 8.86
N GLN A 19 -19.46 18.88 8.61
CA GLN A 19 -19.16 17.44 8.67
C GLN A 19 -18.05 17.05 7.69
N TYR A 20 -18.04 17.63 6.50
CA TYR A 20 -16.98 17.39 5.53
C TYR A 20 -15.61 17.92 6.01
N GLN A 21 -15.59 19.12 6.61
CA GLN A 21 -14.36 19.71 7.17
C GLN A 21 -13.84 18.91 8.35
N GLU A 22 -14.73 18.50 9.27
CA GLU A 22 -14.38 17.66 10.42
C GLU A 22 -13.82 16.30 9.97
N ARG A 23 -14.44 15.66 8.96
CA ARG A 23 -13.95 14.42 8.39
C ARG A 23 -12.57 14.60 7.75
N ARG A 24 -12.37 15.65 6.95
CA ARG A 24 -11.06 15.96 6.37
C ARG A 24 -10.00 16.22 7.42
N ALA A 25 -10.31 16.98 8.45
CA ALA A 25 -9.37 17.24 9.55
C ALA A 25 -9.02 15.95 10.31
N ALA A 26 -9.99 15.06 10.54
CA ALA A 26 -9.76 13.77 11.16
C ALA A 26 -8.91 12.84 10.27
N GLU A 27 -9.16 12.81 8.96
CA GLU A 27 -8.36 12.05 7.98
C GLU A 27 -6.91 12.59 7.92
N GLU A 28 -6.74 13.90 7.97
CA GLU A 28 -5.43 14.56 7.95
C GLU A 28 -4.67 14.35 9.26
N ALA A 29 -5.33 14.43 10.41
CA ALA A 29 -4.77 14.10 11.72
C ALA A 29 -4.39 12.61 11.82
N ALA A 30 -5.25 11.70 11.35
CA ALA A 30 -4.96 10.28 11.28
C ALA A 30 -3.78 9.98 10.35
N ARG A 31 -3.66 10.71 9.23
CA ARG A 31 -2.52 10.63 8.32
C ARG A 31 -1.23 11.15 8.97
N ALA A 32 -1.29 12.27 9.67
CA ALA A 32 -0.15 12.84 10.40
C ALA A 32 0.33 11.91 11.53
N ALA A 33 -0.59 11.29 12.27
CA ALA A 33 -0.27 10.29 13.29
C ALA A 33 0.38 9.02 12.71
N ARG A 34 0.21 8.76 11.41
CA ARG A 34 0.82 7.63 10.69
C ARG A 34 2.18 7.95 10.09
N ILE A 35 2.62 9.21 10.12
CA ILE A 35 3.98 9.57 9.72
C ILE A 35 4.94 8.92 10.74
N PRO A 36 5.84 8.02 10.29
CA PRO A 36 6.72 7.33 11.21
C PRO A 36 7.65 8.32 11.90
N THR A 37 8.01 8.01 13.12
CA THR A 37 9.22 8.56 13.69
C THR A 37 10.38 8.02 12.85
N VAL A 38 10.82 8.82 11.88
CA VAL A 38 11.96 8.47 11.03
C VAL A 38 13.21 8.50 11.90
N PRO A 39 14.07 7.46 11.90
CA PRO A 39 15.34 7.50 12.60
C PRO A 39 16.12 8.76 12.23
N ALA A 40 16.65 9.47 13.22
CA ALA A 40 17.44 10.68 12.98
C ALA A 40 18.64 10.39 12.07
N GLU A 41 19.24 9.21 12.21
CA GLU A 41 20.40 8.77 11.44
C GLU A 41 20.23 7.35 10.88
N GLY A 42 21.07 6.97 9.90
CA GLY A 42 21.09 5.65 9.30
C GLY A 42 20.01 5.42 8.23
N PRO A 43 19.94 4.21 7.68
CA PRO A 43 18.98 3.84 6.64
C PRO A 43 17.55 3.75 7.20
N ILE A 44 16.59 4.16 6.38
CA ILE A 44 15.16 4.07 6.66
C ILE A 44 14.61 2.90 5.83
N ARG A 45 14.34 1.77 6.48
CA ARG A 45 13.81 0.58 5.81
C ARG A 45 12.30 0.66 5.66
N VAL A 46 11.82 0.52 4.43
CA VAL A 46 10.41 0.46 4.08
C VAL A 46 10.12 -0.87 3.39
N VAL A 47 9.18 -1.65 3.90
CA VAL A 47 8.76 -2.91 3.28
C VAL A 47 7.44 -2.71 2.55
N LEU A 48 7.40 -3.05 1.27
CA LEU A 48 6.23 -2.96 0.40
C LEU A 48 5.73 -4.37 0.05
N LEU A 49 4.51 -4.68 0.49
CA LEU A 49 3.88 -5.98 0.28
C LEU A 49 2.85 -5.92 -0.85
N GLY A 50 3.06 -6.66 -1.93
CA GLY A 50 2.07 -6.79 -3.00
C GLY A 50 0.80 -7.49 -2.52
N CYS A 51 -0.37 -6.95 -2.88
CA CYS A 51 -1.66 -7.58 -2.61
C CYS A 51 -1.79 -8.94 -3.29
N VAL A 52 -2.78 -9.72 -2.86
CA VAL A 52 -3.09 -11.05 -3.40
C VAL A 52 -4.55 -11.13 -3.87
N LYS A 53 -4.88 -12.16 -4.66
CA LYS A 53 -6.24 -12.35 -5.20
C LYS A 53 -7.26 -12.64 -4.09
N MET A 54 -6.95 -13.56 -3.18
CA MET A 54 -7.89 -13.99 -2.13
C MET A 54 -8.06 -12.91 -1.08
N LYS A 55 -9.30 -12.45 -0.92
CA LYS A 55 -9.72 -11.45 0.07
C LYS A 55 -10.89 -11.97 0.88
N ALA A 56 -11.03 -11.45 2.09
CA ALA A 56 -12.23 -11.62 2.88
C ALA A 56 -13.41 -10.89 2.22
N ASP A 57 -14.61 -11.25 2.57
CA ASP A 57 -15.88 -10.82 1.97
C ASP A 57 -16.47 -9.54 2.59
N THR A 58 -15.88 -9.04 3.67
CA THR A 58 -16.34 -7.86 4.39
C THR A 58 -15.23 -6.82 4.53
N PRO A 59 -15.56 -5.51 4.63
CA PRO A 59 -14.60 -4.45 4.89
C PRO A 59 -13.84 -4.69 6.20
N ARG A 60 -12.52 -4.51 6.15
CA ARG A 60 -11.63 -4.68 7.32
C ARG A 60 -10.27 -4.00 7.09
N PRO A 61 -9.40 -3.91 8.10
CA PRO A 61 -8.03 -3.45 7.91
C PRO A 61 -7.32 -4.19 6.78
N ALA A 62 -6.56 -3.48 5.95
CA ALA A 62 -5.93 -4.04 4.75
C ALA A 62 -5.06 -5.27 5.05
N HIS A 63 -4.33 -5.27 6.18
CA HIS A 63 -3.51 -6.43 6.57
C HIS A 63 -4.35 -7.69 6.88
N GLN A 64 -5.63 -7.54 7.21
CA GLN A 64 -6.57 -8.64 7.46
C GLN A 64 -7.44 -8.96 6.25
N LEU A 65 -7.54 -8.03 5.29
CA LEU A 65 -8.36 -8.21 4.09
C LEU A 65 -7.83 -9.35 3.22
N TYR A 66 -6.52 -9.46 3.07
CA TYR A 66 -5.88 -10.49 2.26
C TYR A 66 -5.68 -11.76 3.08
N ILE A 67 -6.21 -12.90 2.59
CA ILE A 67 -6.35 -14.14 3.38
C ILE A 67 -5.57 -15.35 2.82
N SER A 68 -4.78 -15.19 1.74
CA SER A 68 -4.04 -16.31 1.16
C SER A 68 -2.85 -16.76 2.03
N PRO A 69 -2.38 -18.02 1.89
CA PRO A 69 -1.15 -18.48 2.55
C PRO A 69 0.07 -17.59 2.23
N LEU A 70 0.20 -17.15 0.96
CA LEU A 70 1.28 -16.25 0.55
C LEU A 70 1.20 -14.90 1.29
N TRP A 71 0.00 -14.36 1.48
CA TRP A 71 -0.16 -13.12 2.22
C TRP A 71 0.25 -13.26 3.68
N ARG A 72 -0.19 -14.35 4.32
CA ARG A 72 0.19 -14.62 5.72
C ARG A 72 1.71 -14.69 5.89
N ALA A 73 2.40 -15.36 4.96
CA ALA A 73 3.85 -15.46 4.98
C ALA A 73 4.53 -14.08 4.80
N ARG A 74 4.06 -13.26 3.85
CA ARG A 74 4.53 -11.88 3.63
C ARG A 74 4.34 -11.01 4.86
N TRP A 75 3.14 -11.06 5.44
CA TRP A 75 2.81 -10.25 6.61
C TRP A 75 3.65 -10.65 7.82
N ALA A 76 3.78 -11.94 8.10
CA ALA A 76 4.64 -12.46 9.17
C ALA A 76 6.10 -12.04 9.00
N TYR A 77 6.61 -12.06 7.78
CA TYR A 77 7.95 -11.55 7.46
C TYR A 77 8.09 -10.08 7.82
N ALA A 78 7.19 -9.21 7.35
CA ALA A 78 7.23 -7.79 7.65
C ALA A 78 7.15 -7.49 9.16
N GLN A 79 6.33 -8.25 9.90
CA GLN A 79 6.25 -8.12 11.36
C GLN A 79 7.56 -8.51 12.06
N ARG A 80 8.25 -9.52 11.56
CA ARG A 80 9.53 -9.98 12.14
C ARG A 80 10.68 -9.02 11.84
N VAL A 81 10.78 -8.53 10.59
CA VAL A 81 11.81 -7.58 10.18
C VAL A 81 11.63 -6.23 10.88
N ALA A 82 10.41 -5.93 11.31
CA ALA A 82 10.04 -4.69 12.01
C ALA A 82 10.64 -3.43 11.34
N PRO A 83 10.35 -3.19 10.05
CA PRO A 83 10.91 -2.06 9.33
C PRO A 83 10.37 -0.74 9.89
N SER A 84 11.00 0.37 9.52
CA SER A 84 10.50 1.72 9.85
C SER A 84 9.05 1.91 9.36
N ARG A 85 8.69 1.26 8.24
CA ARG A 85 7.32 1.27 7.71
C ARG A 85 7.02 0.04 6.86
N THR A 86 5.81 -0.51 7.03
CA THR A 86 5.21 -1.46 6.09
C THR A 86 4.05 -0.81 5.36
N LEU A 87 4.01 -0.92 4.04
CA LEU A 87 2.88 -0.49 3.21
C LEU A 87 2.46 -1.60 2.24
N ILE A 88 1.27 -1.48 1.68
CA ILE A 88 0.68 -2.47 0.79
C ILE A 88 0.49 -1.88 -0.61
N LEU A 89 1.02 -2.57 -1.61
CA LEU A 89 0.80 -2.28 -3.03
C LEU A 89 -0.52 -2.91 -3.47
N SER A 90 -1.54 -2.10 -3.66
CA SER A 90 -2.89 -2.54 -4.03
C SER A 90 -3.21 -2.20 -5.48
N ALA A 91 -3.75 -3.16 -6.23
CA ALA A 91 -4.24 -2.89 -7.59
C ALA A 91 -5.48 -1.99 -7.60
N GLY A 92 -6.27 -2.01 -6.53
CA GLY A 92 -7.52 -1.25 -6.42
C GLY A 92 -7.38 0.11 -5.74
N PHE A 93 -6.42 0.23 -4.83
CA PHE A 93 -6.27 1.39 -3.94
C PHE A 93 -4.86 1.97 -3.94
N ASP A 94 -4.03 1.62 -4.94
CA ASP A 94 -2.67 2.08 -5.14
C ASP A 94 -1.74 1.77 -3.94
N LEU A 95 -1.40 2.71 -3.09
CA LEU A 95 -0.57 2.53 -1.89
C LEU A 95 -1.42 2.67 -0.63
N VAL A 96 -1.40 1.66 0.23
CA VAL A 96 -2.32 1.52 1.36
C VAL A 96 -1.55 1.31 2.66
N HIS A 97 -2.01 1.93 3.74
CA HIS A 97 -1.54 1.59 5.09
C HIS A 97 -2.16 0.26 5.54
N PRO A 98 -1.45 -0.58 6.30
CA PRO A 98 -1.99 -1.87 6.78
C PRO A 98 -3.32 -1.77 7.55
N ASP A 99 -3.53 -0.67 8.26
CA ASP A 99 -4.73 -0.44 9.08
C ASP A 99 -5.86 0.30 8.35
N ASP A 100 -5.68 0.66 7.07
CA ASP A 100 -6.76 1.25 6.28
C ASP A 100 -7.90 0.25 6.11
N ILE A 101 -9.12 0.69 6.42
CA ILE A 101 -10.31 -0.15 6.21
C ILE A 101 -10.65 -0.14 4.72
N LEU A 102 -10.53 -1.32 4.11
CA LEU A 102 -10.82 -1.50 2.69
C LEU A 102 -11.99 -2.46 2.50
N PRO A 103 -12.90 -2.17 1.57
CA PRO A 103 -13.87 -3.15 1.10
C PRO A 103 -13.18 -4.23 0.26
N PRO A 104 -13.75 -5.43 0.13
CA PRO A 104 -13.31 -6.41 -0.85
C PRO A 104 -13.43 -5.83 -2.27
N TYR A 105 -12.49 -6.23 -3.15
CA TYR A 105 -12.45 -5.76 -4.54
C TYR A 105 -11.84 -6.81 -5.46
N GLU A 106 -12.26 -6.78 -6.72
CA GLU A 106 -11.78 -7.67 -7.78
C GLU A 106 -10.98 -6.88 -8.84
N ARG A 107 -9.75 -6.50 -8.49
CA ARG A 107 -8.83 -5.84 -9.42
C ARG A 107 -7.43 -6.42 -9.30
N SER A 108 -6.78 -6.64 -10.44
CA SER A 108 -5.42 -7.13 -10.54
C SER A 108 -4.68 -6.39 -11.64
N LEU A 109 -3.37 -6.23 -11.51
CA LEU A 109 -2.50 -5.73 -12.58
C LEU A 109 -2.14 -6.84 -13.57
N ARG A 110 -2.34 -8.10 -13.17
CA ARG A 110 -2.09 -9.24 -14.06
C ARG A 110 -3.01 -9.18 -15.27
N GLY A 111 -2.43 -9.28 -16.46
CA GLY A 111 -3.17 -9.17 -17.72
C GLY A 111 -3.50 -7.75 -18.16
N GLN A 112 -3.20 -6.73 -17.37
CA GLN A 112 -3.34 -5.34 -17.82
C GLN A 112 -2.24 -4.94 -18.79
N ARG A 113 -2.55 -3.98 -19.67
CA ARG A 113 -1.60 -3.43 -20.65
C ARG A 113 -0.47 -2.70 -19.92
N GLN A 114 0.70 -2.64 -20.55
CA GLN A 114 1.86 -1.97 -19.99
C GLN A 114 1.56 -0.53 -19.55
N ARG A 115 0.86 0.26 -20.39
CA ARG A 115 0.48 1.65 -20.08
C ARG A 115 -0.34 1.76 -18.78
N GLU A 116 -1.22 0.79 -18.50
CA GLU A 116 -2.09 0.79 -17.32
C GLU A 116 -1.27 0.47 -16.06
N ARG A 117 -0.33 -0.45 -16.18
CA ARG A 117 0.63 -0.78 -15.11
C ARG A 117 1.55 0.40 -14.80
N HIS A 118 2.02 1.13 -15.83
CA HIS A 118 2.83 2.34 -15.64
C HIS A 118 2.02 3.45 -14.97
N ALA A 119 0.80 3.73 -15.43
CA ALA A 119 -0.07 4.74 -14.81
C ALA A 119 -0.38 4.41 -13.33
N TRP A 120 -0.56 3.12 -13.01
CA TRP A 120 -0.68 2.67 -11.63
C TRP A 120 0.60 2.93 -10.84
N ALA A 121 1.76 2.58 -11.37
CA ALA A 121 3.05 2.78 -10.72
C ALA A 121 3.35 4.26 -10.47
N GLU A 122 2.98 5.16 -11.37
CA GLU A 122 3.09 6.61 -11.19
C GLU A 122 2.25 7.12 -10.01
N ARG A 123 1.00 6.65 -9.88
CA ARG A 123 0.15 7.01 -8.74
C ARG A 123 0.72 6.49 -7.42
N VAL A 124 1.20 5.24 -7.41
CA VAL A 124 1.85 4.64 -6.24
C VAL A 124 3.11 5.41 -5.85
N ALA A 125 3.96 5.74 -6.82
CA ALA A 125 5.20 6.49 -6.58
C ALA A 125 4.90 7.92 -6.05
N SER A 126 3.88 8.58 -6.60
CA SER A 126 3.42 9.88 -6.12
C SER A 126 2.91 9.78 -4.67
N SER A 127 2.08 8.80 -4.37
CA SER A 127 1.61 8.54 -3.01
C SER A 127 2.75 8.22 -2.06
N PHE A 128 3.72 7.40 -2.48
CA PHE A 128 4.89 7.05 -1.69
C PHE A 128 5.71 8.28 -1.29
N ARG A 129 5.93 9.20 -2.21
CA ARG A 129 6.64 10.47 -1.93
C ARG A 129 5.89 11.35 -0.91
N LEU A 130 4.56 11.34 -0.94
CA LEU A 130 3.73 12.11 -0.01
C LEU A 130 3.76 11.58 1.44
N TYR A 131 4.25 10.35 1.66
CA TYR A 131 4.43 9.82 3.02
C TYR A 131 5.56 10.51 3.80
N GLY A 132 6.49 11.21 3.13
CA GLY A 132 7.51 12.02 3.80
C GLY A 132 8.50 11.21 4.64
N PHE A 133 8.93 10.04 4.14
CA PHE A 133 9.87 9.16 4.87
C PHE A 133 11.26 9.74 5.11
N GLY A 134 11.59 10.87 4.52
CA GLY A 134 12.91 11.48 4.57
C GLY A 134 13.61 11.52 3.21
N PRO A 135 14.90 11.84 3.18
CA PRO A 135 15.63 11.98 1.93
C PRO A 135 15.79 10.62 1.22
N PRO A 136 15.60 10.59 -0.12
CA PRO A 136 15.56 9.34 -0.89
C PRO A 136 16.81 8.45 -0.73
N GLU A 137 17.99 9.05 -0.59
CA GLU A 137 19.28 8.36 -0.42
C GLU A 137 19.38 7.56 0.87
N ARG A 138 18.55 7.84 1.86
CA ARG A 138 18.44 7.08 3.11
C ARG A 138 17.45 5.93 3.03
N LEU A 139 16.60 5.92 1.99
CA LEU A 139 15.53 4.93 1.85
C LEU A 139 16.07 3.62 1.29
N VAL A 140 15.85 2.54 2.04
CA VAL A 140 16.01 1.17 1.58
C VAL A 140 14.62 0.57 1.46
N VAL A 141 14.15 0.42 0.24
CA VAL A 141 12.79 -0.04 -0.08
C VAL A 141 12.83 -1.50 -0.52
N GLU A 142 12.29 -2.36 0.31
CA GLU A 142 12.21 -3.80 0.05
C GLU A 142 10.85 -4.15 -0.58
N VAL A 143 10.84 -4.69 -1.80
CA VAL A 143 9.61 -4.89 -2.58
C VAL A 143 9.26 -6.37 -2.70
N HIS A 144 8.21 -6.79 -2.02
CA HIS A 144 7.64 -8.14 -2.01
C HIS A 144 6.39 -8.23 -2.88
N ALA A 145 6.55 -8.15 -4.19
CA ALA A 145 5.43 -8.15 -5.14
C ALA A 145 5.71 -9.02 -6.36
N GLY A 146 4.66 -9.41 -7.06
CA GLY A 146 4.78 -10.05 -8.37
C GLY A 146 5.30 -9.08 -9.43
N THR A 147 5.82 -9.63 -10.53
CA THR A 147 6.44 -8.89 -11.63
C THR A 147 5.60 -7.72 -12.15
N GLU A 148 4.28 -7.93 -12.29
CA GLU A 148 3.37 -6.92 -12.82
C GLU A 148 3.27 -5.64 -11.94
N TYR A 149 3.52 -5.79 -10.64
CA TYR A 149 3.55 -4.69 -9.67
C TYR A 149 4.96 -4.13 -9.53
N ARG A 150 5.94 -5.03 -9.45
CA ARG A 150 7.33 -4.73 -9.15
C ARG A 150 8.00 -3.94 -10.26
N ASP A 151 7.99 -4.48 -11.48
CA ASP A 151 8.81 -3.97 -12.57
C ASP A 151 8.57 -2.49 -12.91
N PRO A 152 7.31 -2.02 -13.12
CA PRO A 152 7.10 -0.61 -13.42
C PRO A 152 7.41 0.31 -12.24
N PHE A 153 7.27 -0.19 -11.00
CA PHE A 153 7.42 0.63 -9.81
C PHE A 153 8.87 0.72 -9.31
N VAL A 154 9.62 -0.39 -9.30
CA VAL A 154 11.03 -0.43 -8.87
C VAL A 154 11.90 0.50 -9.70
N TRP A 155 11.69 0.54 -11.01
CA TRP A 155 12.39 1.46 -11.89
C TRP A 155 12.22 2.93 -11.46
N MET A 156 11.01 3.32 -11.10
CA MET A 156 10.73 4.68 -10.63
C MET A 156 11.41 5.00 -9.30
N LEU A 157 11.39 4.07 -8.34
CA LEU A 157 12.05 4.27 -7.05
C LEU A 157 13.56 4.47 -7.21
N ARG A 158 14.21 3.63 -8.03
CA ARG A 158 15.64 3.76 -8.33
C ARG A 158 15.98 5.09 -9.01
N ARG A 159 15.11 5.53 -9.93
CA ARG A 159 15.28 6.84 -10.60
C ARG A 159 15.16 8.02 -9.62
N TYR A 160 14.45 7.85 -8.52
CA TYR A 160 14.37 8.85 -7.45
C TYR A 160 15.52 8.76 -6.42
N GLY A 161 16.54 7.94 -6.66
CA GLY A 161 17.72 7.83 -5.81
C GLY A 161 17.56 6.90 -4.60
N MET A 162 16.52 6.07 -4.56
CA MET A 162 16.31 5.12 -3.48
C MET A 162 17.08 3.82 -3.72
N THR A 163 17.56 3.19 -2.66
CA THR A 163 18.05 1.80 -2.70
C THR A 163 16.85 0.86 -2.72
N VAL A 164 16.75 -0.01 -3.73
CA VAL A 164 15.64 -0.96 -3.86
C VAL A 164 16.13 -2.39 -3.81
N GLU A 165 15.64 -3.13 -2.84
CA GLU A 165 15.85 -4.56 -2.66
C GLU A 165 14.64 -5.34 -3.19
N GLU A 166 14.91 -6.42 -3.91
CA GLU A 166 13.91 -7.29 -4.54
C GLU A 166 14.12 -8.75 -4.12
N PRO A 167 13.80 -9.13 -2.86
CA PRO A 167 14.13 -10.45 -2.32
C PRO A 167 13.50 -11.62 -3.08
N LEU A 168 12.40 -11.37 -3.78
CA LEU A 168 11.70 -12.37 -4.58
C LEU A 168 12.08 -12.33 -6.07
N ALA A 169 13.12 -11.58 -6.46
CA ALA A 169 13.59 -11.57 -7.84
C ALA A 169 14.03 -12.98 -8.26
N GLY A 170 13.53 -13.44 -9.41
CA GLY A 170 13.81 -14.80 -9.91
C GLY A 170 13.03 -15.93 -9.22
N ILE A 171 12.29 -15.68 -8.16
CA ILE A 171 11.47 -16.70 -7.49
C ILE A 171 10.06 -16.72 -8.11
N VAL A 172 9.82 -17.70 -8.96
CA VAL A 172 8.56 -17.83 -9.70
C VAL A 172 7.62 -18.81 -9.00
N GLY A 173 6.35 -18.41 -8.87
CA GLY A 173 5.28 -19.23 -8.28
C GLY A 173 5.04 -18.98 -6.80
N VAL A 174 3.86 -19.36 -6.33
CA VAL A 174 3.40 -19.12 -4.95
C VAL A 174 4.15 -20.00 -3.94
N GLY A 175 4.32 -21.28 -4.25
CA GLY A 175 4.99 -22.25 -3.39
C GLY A 175 6.44 -21.86 -3.08
N PRO A 176 7.30 -21.62 -4.10
CA PRO A 176 8.67 -21.17 -3.88
C PRO A 176 8.77 -19.85 -3.10
N GLN A 177 7.86 -18.90 -3.32
CA GLN A 177 7.83 -17.66 -2.52
C GLN A 177 7.51 -17.93 -1.04
N ILE A 178 6.54 -18.80 -0.75
CA ILE A 178 6.24 -19.21 0.64
C ILE A 178 7.45 -19.93 1.27
N ALA A 179 8.12 -20.81 0.54
CA ALA A 179 9.32 -21.49 1.02
C ALA A 179 10.43 -20.50 1.36
N TRP A 180 10.62 -19.45 0.55
CA TRP A 180 11.57 -18.38 0.84
C TRP A 180 11.24 -17.68 2.18
N TYR A 181 9.98 -17.29 2.40
CA TYR A 181 9.56 -16.65 3.66
C TYR A 181 9.77 -17.56 4.87
N ASN A 182 9.49 -18.86 4.74
CA ASN A 182 9.69 -19.83 5.81
C ASN A 182 11.18 -20.00 6.15
N ALA A 183 12.06 -20.00 5.14
CA ALA A 183 13.50 -20.03 5.36
C ALA A 183 13.99 -18.78 6.10
N GLN A 184 13.45 -17.60 5.79
CA GLN A 184 13.77 -16.37 6.53
C GLN A 184 13.24 -16.39 7.98
N ALA A 185 12.29 -17.26 8.31
CA ALA A 185 11.76 -17.39 9.67
C ALA A 185 12.64 -18.29 10.56
N ALA A 186 13.48 -19.13 9.94
CA ALA A 186 14.39 -20.04 10.64
C ALA A 186 15.81 -19.47 10.85
N ALA A 187 16.11 -18.33 10.20
CA ALA A 187 17.39 -17.61 10.32
C ALA A 187 17.33 -16.57 11.43
#